data_2b0d6b86ebc47ad463e26a10ee84c808
#
_entry.id   2b0d6b86ebc47ad463e26a10ee84c808
#
_cell.length_a   1.000
_cell.length_b   1.000
_cell.length_c   1.000
_cell.angle_alpha   90.00
_cell.angle_beta   90.00
_cell.angle_gamma   90.00
#
_symmetry.space_group_name_H-M   'P 1'
#
loop_
_entity.id
_entity.type
_entity.pdbx_description
1 polymer ?
#
loop_
_entity_poly.entity_id
_entity_poly.type
_entity_poly.pdbx_seq_one_letter_code
_entity_poly.pdbx_strand_id
1 'polypeptide(L)'
;FFALVTLAVAFAFLSLVTQLYNITGGEDGLAVRSPRELGPAFRPLDSSLPGFSVVDFITGVVGQGSIGQAFNDAVFEVRVSGRHLMYYITFAISLGVFLFLLRMVNSPFGRVLQAIRENEFRAQALGYRTVFYRTAAVIVSAVLATLAGVLFALINRYVNPENTLNFELMVFILLMCVIGGMGTLYGAVVGTAVFLLAQNYLQDLLGLLVSNAEPGSLFAELAGPDRWLLWFGLLFVLSVYFFPAGIVGQLRLWAERRRERKADKTPAASSLKQES
;
A
#
# COMPACT_ATOMS: atom_id res chain seq x y z
N PHE A 1 19.55 8.76 -19.97
CA PHE A 1 20.29 9.82 -19.25
C PHE A 1 19.56 10.30 -18.00
N PHE A 2 18.27 10.66 -18.09
CA PHE A 2 17.47 11.14 -16.95
C PHE A 2 17.44 10.14 -15.78
N ALA A 3 17.19 8.85 -16.05
CA ALA A 3 17.14 7.80 -15.03
C ALA A 3 18.49 7.61 -14.32
N LEU A 4 19.60 7.72 -15.05
CA LEU A 4 20.94 7.62 -14.43
C LEU A 4 21.25 8.81 -13.52
N VAL A 5 20.85 10.02 -13.93
CA VAL A 5 21.06 11.23 -13.11
C VAL A 5 20.21 11.17 -11.84
N THR A 6 18.93 10.77 -11.93
CA THR A 6 18.08 10.65 -10.75
C THR A 6 18.57 9.57 -9.79
N LEU A 7 19.08 8.45 -10.31
CA LEU A 7 19.68 7.40 -9.51
C LEU A 7 20.96 7.90 -8.79
N ALA A 8 21.83 8.60 -9.52
CA ALA A 8 23.05 9.18 -8.93
C ALA A 8 22.72 10.17 -7.81
N VAL A 9 21.72 11.04 -8.01
CA VAL A 9 21.25 11.99 -6.97
C VAL A 9 20.68 11.24 -5.76
N ALA A 10 19.93 10.14 -5.97
CA ALA A 10 19.40 9.34 -4.88
C ALA A 10 20.52 8.68 -4.04
N PHE A 11 21.56 8.13 -4.69
CA PHE A 11 22.71 7.56 -3.99
C PHE A 11 23.56 8.64 -3.30
N ALA A 12 23.73 9.82 -3.90
CA ALA A 12 24.41 10.95 -3.25
C ALA A 12 23.64 11.39 -2.00
N PHE A 13 22.30 11.43 -2.07
CA PHE A 13 21.47 11.75 -0.91
C PHE A 13 21.56 10.67 0.19
N LEU A 14 21.55 9.38 -0.17
CA LEU A 14 21.77 8.28 0.78
C LEU A 14 23.12 8.43 1.48
N SER A 15 24.21 8.65 0.73
CA SER A 15 25.54 8.86 1.29
C SER A 15 25.60 10.09 2.20
N LEU A 16 24.93 11.17 1.84
CA LEU A 16 24.85 12.36 2.69
C LEU A 16 24.10 12.09 4.00
N VAL A 17 22.99 11.35 3.94
CA VAL A 17 22.21 11.00 5.13
C VAL A 17 22.99 10.07 6.07
N THR A 18 23.75 9.10 5.54
CA THR A 18 24.59 8.20 6.37
C THR A 18 25.78 8.94 7.00
N GLN A 19 26.31 10.00 6.38
CA GLN A 19 27.42 10.78 6.92
C GLN A 19 26.99 11.82 7.96
N LEU A 20 25.76 12.31 7.92
CA LEU A 20 25.24 13.33 8.84
C LEU A 20 24.82 12.72 10.20
N TYR A 21 25.77 12.08 10.89
CA TYR A 21 25.52 11.39 12.15
C TYR A 21 24.76 12.22 13.20
N ASN A 22 25.09 13.51 13.33
CA ASN A 22 24.48 14.39 14.33
C ASN A 22 22.98 14.69 14.09
N ILE A 23 22.48 14.49 12.86
CA ILE A 23 21.10 14.82 12.47
C ILE A 23 20.29 13.53 12.25
N THR A 24 20.88 12.56 11.59
CA THR A 24 20.19 11.34 11.12
C THR A 24 20.49 10.11 11.99
N GLY A 25 21.46 10.21 12.91
CA GLY A 25 22.02 9.06 13.62
C GLY A 25 22.96 8.20 12.76
N GLY A 26 23.26 8.62 11.51
CA GLY A 26 24.11 7.87 10.59
C GLY A 26 23.55 6.49 10.25
N GLU A 27 24.39 5.49 10.20
CA GLU A 27 24.02 4.08 9.98
C GLU A 27 23.21 3.49 11.14
N ASP A 28 23.47 3.96 12.38
CA ASP A 28 22.75 3.51 13.58
C ASP A 28 21.29 3.97 13.61
N GLY A 29 20.93 4.99 12.83
CA GLY A 29 19.57 5.51 12.74
C GLY A 29 19.11 6.24 14.00
N LEU A 30 17.81 6.56 14.04
CA LEU A 30 17.17 7.31 15.12
C LEU A 30 16.00 6.53 15.72
N ALA A 31 15.97 6.47 17.05
CA ALA A 31 14.78 5.99 17.77
C ALA A 31 13.72 7.09 17.85
N VAL A 32 12.55 6.81 17.30
CA VAL A 32 11.40 7.73 17.32
C VAL A 32 10.61 7.52 18.62
N ARG A 33 10.57 8.53 19.46
CA ARG A 33 9.75 8.50 20.68
C ARG A 33 8.29 8.72 20.28
N SER A 34 7.50 7.66 20.33
CA SER A 34 6.04 7.82 20.17
C SER A 34 5.44 8.53 21.40
N PRO A 35 4.39 9.34 21.22
CA PRO A 35 3.61 9.89 22.31
C PRO A 35 3.19 8.78 23.30
N ARG A 36 3.06 9.12 24.59
CA ARG A 36 2.71 8.14 25.64
C ARG A 36 1.40 7.42 25.34
N GLU A 37 0.46 8.13 24.72
CA GLU A 37 -0.87 7.65 24.34
C GLU A 37 -0.83 6.56 23.25
N LEU A 38 0.22 6.52 22.45
CA LEU A 38 0.46 5.53 21.39
C LEU A 38 1.45 4.45 21.83
N GLY A 39 1.87 4.48 23.11
CA GLY A 39 2.78 3.49 23.69
C GLY A 39 2.10 2.14 23.94
N PRO A 40 2.82 1.00 23.90
CA PRO A 40 2.25 -0.32 24.19
C PRO A 40 1.75 -0.44 25.62
N ALA A 41 2.25 0.39 26.53
CA ALA A 41 1.83 0.44 27.94
C ALA A 41 0.59 1.30 28.17
N PHE A 42 0.16 2.08 27.18
CA PHE A 42 -1.03 2.93 27.31
C PHE A 42 -2.30 2.07 27.17
N ARG A 43 -3.18 2.21 28.17
CA ARG A 43 -4.48 1.55 28.21
C ARG A 43 -5.57 2.65 28.22
N PRO A 44 -6.16 2.98 27.08
CA PRO A 44 -7.15 4.07 26.98
C PRO A 44 -8.44 3.78 27.74
N LEU A 45 -8.63 2.55 28.20
CA LEU A 45 -9.81 2.11 28.95
C LEU A 45 -9.51 1.84 30.43
N ASP A 46 -8.38 2.30 30.97
CA ASP A 46 -8.11 2.16 32.39
C ASP A 46 -8.88 3.25 33.15
N SER A 47 -9.84 2.84 34.00
CA SER A 47 -10.70 3.69 34.81
C SER A 47 -9.97 4.53 35.86
N SER A 48 -8.62 4.38 35.97
CA SER A 48 -7.78 5.13 36.90
C SER A 48 -7.30 6.49 36.39
N LEU A 49 -7.56 6.86 35.12
CA LEU A 49 -7.17 8.14 34.55
C LEU A 49 -8.29 9.15 34.71
N PRO A 50 -8.05 10.33 35.34
CA PRO A 50 -9.01 11.43 35.40
C PRO A 50 -9.11 12.06 34.01
N GLY A 51 -10.09 11.65 33.22
CA GLY A 51 -10.36 12.15 31.90
C GLY A 51 -11.43 11.30 31.25
N PHE A 52 -12.13 11.86 30.28
CA PHE A 52 -13.21 11.24 29.53
C PHE A 52 -12.99 9.75 29.26
N SER A 53 -13.66 8.91 30.00
CA SER A 53 -13.69 7.47 29.82
C SER A 53 -14.76 7.17 28.75
N VAL A 54 -14.34 6.55 27.65
CA VAL A 54 -15.27 6.06 26.62
C VAL A 54 -16.29 5.10 27.24
N VAL A 55 -15.92 4.44 28.33
CA VAL A 55 -16.77 3.57 29.14
C VAL A 55 -17.93 4.34 29.76
N ASP A 56 -17.66 5.48 30.40
CA ASP A 56 -18.70 6.29 31.05
C ASP A 56 -19.65 6.88 30.01
N PHE A 57 -19.16 7.18 28.82
CA PHE A 57 -20.00 7.64 27.72
C PHE A 57 -20.89 6.50 27.18
N ILE A 58 -20.37 5.31 26.99
CA ILE A 58 -21.14 4.15 26.47
C ILE A 58 -22.14 3.66 27.53
N THR A 59 -21.73 3.57 28.81
CA THR A 59 -22.65 3.19 29.89
C THR A 59 -23.72 4.23 30.14
N GLY A 60 -23.42 5.51 29.92
CA GLY A 60 -24.41 6.59 29.97
C GLY A 60 -25.44 6.51 28.83
N VAL A 61 -25.06 6.04 27.66
CA VAL A 61 -25.93 5.91 26.47
C VAL A 61 -26.74 4.61 26.48
N VAL A 62 -26.15 3.49 26.91
CA VAL A 62 -26.76 2.15 26.82
C VAL A 62 -27.53 1.75 28.08
N GLY A 63 -27.33 2.48 29.18
CA GLY A 63 -27.97 2.18 30.46
C GLY A 63 -27.34 1.01 31.22
N GLN A 64 -27.57 0.98 32.57
CA GLN A 64 -27.03 -0.03 33.48
C GLN A 64 -27.85 -1.35 33.49
N GLY A 65 -28.26 -1.84 32.33
CA GLY A 65 -28.97 -3.12 32.19
C GLY A 65 -28.00 -4.32 31.98
N SER A 66 -28.55 -5.53 32.14
CA SER A 66 -27.80 -6.78 31.91
C SER A 66 -27.15 -6.86 30.51
N ILE A 67 -27.71 -6.18 29.52
CA ILE A 67 -27.17 -6.07 28.16
C ILE A 67 -25.92 -5.15 28.13
N GLY A 68 -25.94 -4.08 28.96
CA GLY A 68 -24.77 -3.19 29.08
C GLY A 68 -23.59 -3.87 29.77
N GLN A 69 -23.82 -4.75 30.73
CA GLN A 69 -22.78 -5.54 31.39
C GLN A 69 -22.21 -6.61 30.43
N ALA A 70 -23.05 -7.34 29.73
CA ALA A 70 -22.59 -8.34 28.74
C ALA A 70 -21.85 -7.70 27.56
N PHE A 71 -22.25 -6.50 27.16
CA PHE A 71 -21.54 -5.72 26.12
C PHE A 71 -20.21 -5.19 26.64
N ASN A 72 -20.17 -4.70 27.89
CA ASN A 72 -18.93 -4.32 28.56
C ASN A 72 -17.98 -5.53 28.63
N ASP A 73 -18.41 -6.66 29.14
CA ASP A 73 -17.56 -7.84 29.29
C ASP A 73 -17.04 -8.33 27.93
N ALA A 74 -17.87 -8.35 26.89
CA ALA A 74 -17.47 -8.75 25.54
C ALA A 74 -16.53 -7.75 24.84
N VAL A 75 -16.69 -6.44 25.07
CA VAL A 75 -15.85 -5.40 24.49
C VAL A 75 -14.59 -5.16 25.32
N PHE A 76 -14.62 -5.39 26.63
CA PHE A 76 -13.51 -5.19 27.56
C PHE A 76 -12.55 -6.37 27.66
N GLU A 77 -12.92 -7.60 27.24
CA GLU A 77 -11.97 -8.68 27.05
C GLU A 77 -10.97 -8.39 25.90
N VAL A 78 -11.34 -7.52 24.98
CA VAL A 78 -10.39 -6.98 23.97
C VAL A 78 -9.52 -5.95 24.67
N ARG A 79 -8.37 -6.37 25.19
CA ARG A 79 -7.33 -5.49 25.73
C ARG A 79 -6.85 -4.54 24.65
N VAL A 80 -7.50 -3.39 24.50
CA VAL A 80 -7.07 -2.33 23.59
C VAL A 80 -5.79 -1.72 24.14
N SER A 81 -4.65 -2.20 23.68
CA SER A 81 -3.36 -1.58 23.98
C SER A 81 -3.09 -0.43 23.01
N GLY A 82 -2.22 0.51 23.37
CA GLY A 82 -1.81 1.60 22.47
C GLY A 82 -1.31 1.13 21.10
N ARG A 83 -0.89 -0.15 20.96
CA ARG A 83 -0.55 -0.77 19.69
C ARG A 83 -1.76 -0.91 18.77
N HIS A 84 -2.91 -1.33 19.30
CA HIS A 84 -4.15 -1.43 18.53
C HIS A 84 -4.65 -0.05 18.13
N LEU A 85 -4.55 0.95 19.02
CA LEU A 85 -4.90 2.33 18.71
C LEU A 85 -4.04 2.86 17.56
N MET A 86 -2.72 2.61 17.59
CA MET A 86 -1.81 3.00 16.53
C MET A 86 -2.16 2.34 15.20
N TYR A 87 -2.54 1.05 15.22
CA TYR A 87 -3.00 0.33 14.04
C TYR A 87 -4.24 0.98 13.41
N TYR A 88 -5.26 1.29 14.22
CA TYR A 88 -6.49 1.92 13.71
C TYR A 88 -6.26 3.33 13.19
N ILE A 89 -5.41 4.13 13.87
CA ILE A 89 -5.04 5.48 13.40
C ILE A 89 -4.34 5.38 12.06
N THR A 90 -3.36 4.50 11.91
CA THR A 90 -2.64 4.30 10.65
C THR A 90 -3.57 3.82 9.55
N PHE A 91 -4.47 2.90 9.86
CA PHE A 91 -5.48 2.43 8.92
C PHE A 91 -6.41 3.55 8.47
N ALA A 92 -6.92 4.36 9.42
CA ALA A 92 -7.80 5.49 9.12
C ALA A 92 -7.12 6.55 8.25
N ILE A 93 -5.85 6.90 8.55
CA ILE A 93 -5.07 7.85 7.74
C ILE A 93 -4.81 7.27 6.33
N SER A 94 -4.39 6.01 6.24
CA SER A 94 -4.15 5.34 4.95
C SER A 94 -5.42 5.26 4.10
N LEU A 95 -6.55 4.94 4.71
CA LEU A 95 -7.85 4.95 4.04
C LEU A 95 -8.24 6.37 3.58
N GLY A 96 -8.02 7.38 4.43
CA GLY A 96 -8.27 8.78 4.09
C GLY A 96 -7.42 9.24 2.89
N VAL A 97 -6.14 8.90 2.87
CA VAL A 97 -5.23 9.18 1.76
C VAL A 97 -5.69 8.46 0.49
N PHE A 98 -6.11 7.20 0.59
CA PHE A 98 -6.62 6.45 -0.55
C PHE A 98 -7.89 7.08 -1.14
N LEU A 99 -8.85 7.47 -0.30
CA LEU A 99 -10.07 8.17 -0.74
C LEU A 99 -9.75 9.54 -1.35
N PHE A 100 -8.80 10.28 -0.77
CA PHE A 100 -8.31 11.54 -1.33
C PHE A 100 -7.72 11.34 -2.73
N LEU A 101 -6.88 10.33 -2.93
CA LEU A 101 -6.30 9.99 -4.23
C LEU A 101 -7.37 9.58 -5.24
N LEU A 102 -8.37 8.78 -4.84
CA LEU A 102 -9.51 8.43 -5.70
C LEU A 102 -10.26 9.67 -6.18
N ARG A 103 -10.52 10.61 -5.26
CA ARG A 103 -11.20 11.86 -5.58
C ARG A 103 -10.33 12.73 -6.52
N MET A 104 -9.03 12.81 -6.27
CA MET A 104 -8.08 13.58 -7.08
C MET A 104 -7.99 13.04 -8.51
N VAL A 105 -7.87 11.73 -8.69
CA VAL A 105 -7.78 11.09 -10.01
C VAL A 105 -9.07 11.26 -10.81
N ASN A 106 -10.23 11.22 -10.16
CA ASN A 106 -11.52 11.41 -10.80
C ASN A 106 -11.90 12.91 -11.00
N SER A 107 -11.09 13.83 -10.49
CA SER A 107 -11.29 15.28 -10.62
C SER A 107 -10.91 15.79 -12.03
N PRO A 108 -11.25 17.04 -12.38
CA PRO A 108 -10.76 17.68 -13.61
C PRO A 108 -9.22 17.68 -13.71
N PHE A 109 -8.53 17.85 -12.59
CA PHE A 109 -7.07 17.77 -12.51
C PHE A 109 -6.53 16.40 -12.97
N GLY A 110 -7.11 15.31 -12.47
CA GLY A 110 -6.72 13.95 -12.87
C GLY A 110 -6.98 13.68 -14.35
N ARG A 111 -8.10 14.16 -14.89
CA ARG A 111 -8.43 14.03 -16.32
C ARG A 111 -7.45 14.76 -17.23
N VAL A 112 -6.98 15.95 -16.83
CA VAL A 112 -5.95 16.67 -17.58
C VAL A 112 -4.63 15.92 -17.55
N LEU A 113 -4.22 15.35 -16.39
CA LEU A 113 -3.02 14.53 -16.30
C LEU A 113 -3.10 13.28 -17.18
N GLN A 114 -4.27 12.66 -17.28
CA GLN A 114 -4.50 11.52 -18.17
C GLN A 114 -4.38 11.94 -19.64
N ALA A 115 -4.96 13.08 -20.04
CA ALA A 115 -4.82 13.62 -21.40
C ALA A 115 -3.35 13.94 -21.75
N ILE A 116 -2.58 14.49 -20.80
CA ILE A 116 -1.13 14.74 -20.96
C ILE A 116 -0.36 13.42 -21.16
N ARG A 117 -0.73 12.37 -20.43
CA ARG A 117 -0.12 11.04 -20.55
C ARG A 117 -0.39 10.41 -21.93
N GLU A 118 -1.58 10.59 -22.47
CA GLU A 118 -1.96 10.05 -23.78
C GLU A 118 -1.30 10.82 -24.94
N ASN A 119 -1.34 12.14 -24.89
CA ASN A 119 -0.71 12.98 -25.92
C ASN A 119 -0.46 14.41 -25.40
N GLU A 120 0.81 14.69 -25.05
CA GLU A 120 1.22 15.98 -24.51
C GLU A 120 1.03 17.13 -25.49
N PHE A 121 1.34 16.93 -26.79
CA PHE A 121 1.20 17.97 -27.81
C PHE A 121 -0.28 18.38 -28.00
N ARG A 122 -1.19 17.40 -27.96
CA ARG A 122 -2.63 17.68 -28.04
C ARG A 122 -3.11 18.46 -26.82
N ALA A 123 -2.64 18.11 -25.62
CA ALA A 123 -2.99 18.85 -24.41
C ALA A 123 -2.48 20.28 -24.44
N GLN A 124 -1.27 20.52 -24.95
CA GLN A 124 -0.70 21.87 -25.15
C GLN A 124 -1.49 22.67 -26.18
N ALA A 125 -1.86 22.05 -27.30
CA ALA A 125 -2.66 22.68 -28.35
C ALA A 125 -4.06 23.14 -27.84
N LEU A 126 -4.60 22.44 -26.83
CA LEU A 126 -5.83 22.83 -26.14
C LEU A 126 -5.63 23.92 -25.07
N GLY A 127 -4.40 24.44 -24.91
CA GLY A 127 -4.06 25.54 -23.99
C GLY A 127 -3.70 25.10 -22.58
N TYR A 128 -3.56 23.80 -22.27
CA TYR A 128 -3.17 23.34 -20.96
C TYR A 128 -1.66 23.52 -20.72
N ARG A 129 -1.28 24.10 -19.59
CA ARG A 129 0.13 24.25 -19.14
C ARG A 129 0.63 22.93 -18.57
N THR A 130 1.14 22.02 -19.41
CA THR A 130 1.53 20.66 -19.03
C THR A 130 2.55 20.61 -17.89
N VAL A 131 3.52 21.54 -17.89
CA VAL A 131 4.54 21.66 -16.85
C VAL A 131 3.90 21.90 -15.48
N PHE A 132 2.93 22.82 -15.37
CA PHE A 132 2.25 23.12 -14.11
C PHE A 132 1.52 21.90 -13.55
N TYR A 133 0.77 21.18 -14.38
CA TYR A 133 0.05 19.98 -13.95
C TYR A 133 0.98 18.86 -13.51
N ARG A 134 2.09 18.65 -14.23
CA ARG A 134 3.12 17.67 -13.83
C ARG A 134 3.79 18.03 -12.51
N THR A 135 4.20 19.29 -12.36
CA THR A 135 4.84 19.76 -11.12
C THR A 135 3.89 19.62 -9.93
N ALA A 136 2.62 20.01 -10.09
CA ALA A 136 1.62 19.86 -9.03
C ALA A 136 1.42 18.37 -8.64
N ALA A 137 1.39 17.46 -9.62
CA ALA A 137 1.29 16.03 -9.36
C ALA A 137 2.50 15.49 -8.58
N VAL A 138 3.73 15.94 -8.93
CA VAL A 138 4.95 15.57 -8.21
C VAL A 138 4.93 16.09 -6.78
N ILE A 139 4.50 17.33 -6.55
CA ILE A 139 4.39 17.91 -5.21
C ILE A 139 3.40 17.10 -4.35
N VAL A 140 2.22 16.80 -4.88
CA VAL A 140 1.24 15.98 -4.15
C VAL A 140 1.81 14.61 -3.83
N SER A 141 2.47 13.95 -4.79
CA SER A 141 3.12 12.66 -4.57
C SER A 141 4.20 12.73 -3.48
N ALA A 142 5.03 13.77 -3.47
CA ALA A 142 6.07 13.96 -2.46
C ALA A 142 5.48 14.16 -1.06
N VAL A 143 4.42 14.98 -0.93
CA VAL A 143 3.72 15.19 0.34
C VAL A 143 3.12 13.88 0.88
N LEU A 144 2.50 13.08 0.02
CA LEU A 144 1.93 11.78 0.42
C LEU A 144 3.01 10.76 0.78
N ALA A 145 4.13 10.75 0.06
CA ALA A 145 5.29 9.91 0.40
C ALA A 145 5.89 10.30 1.76
N THR A 146 6.01 11.59 2.05
CA THR A 146 6.46 12.08 3.37
C THR A 146 5.50 11.65 4.48
N LEU A 147 4.20 11.77 4.26
CA LEU A 147 3.18 11.30 5.22
C LEU A 147 3.31 9.79 5.49
N ALA A 148 3.49 8.99 4.43
CA ALA A 148 3.72 7.56 4.57
C ALA A 148 5.01 7.25 5.36
N GLY A 149 6.10 8.00 5.12
CA GLY A 149 7.34 7.89 5.89
C GLY A 149 7.17 8.21 7.37
N VAL A 150 6.38 9.25 7.71
CA VAL A 150 6.05 9.59 9.10
C VAL A 150 5.27 8.46 9.78
N LEU A 151 4.27 7.90 9.11
CA LEU A 151 3.51 6.76 9.63
C LEU A 151 4.39 5.53 9.84
N PHE A 152 5.29 5.24 8.89
CA PHE A 152 6.26 4.16 8.99
C PHE A 152 7.19 4.34 10.22
N ALA A 153 7.71 5.56 10.43
CA ALA A 153 8.57 5.90 11.56
C ALA A 153 7.84 5.74 12.91
N LEU A 154 6.58 6.15 12.98
CA LEU A 154 5.76 6.02 14.20
C LEU A 154 5.45 4.56 14.56
N ILE A 155 5.20 3.70 13.55
CA ILE A 155 4.91 2.29 13.77
C ILE A 155 6.15 1.54 14.24
N ASN A 156 7.27 1.72 13.50
CA ASN A 156 8.51 0.99 13.76
C ASN A 156 9.27 1.57 14.96
N ARG A 157 9.04 2.83 15.35
CA ARG A 157 9.74 3.54 16.43
C ARG A 157 11.26 3.64 16.24
N TYR A 158 11.73 3.21 15.10
CA TYR A 158 13.12 3.21 14.72
C TYR A 158 13.22 3.41 13.22
N VAL A 159 14.08 4.31 12.79
CA VAL A 159 14.30 4.64 11.38
C VAL A 159 15.80 4.71 11.15
N ASN A 160 16.29 3.92 10.20
CA ASN A 160 17.65 4.01 9.72
C ASN A 160 17.66 4.19 8.19
N PRO A 161 18.73 4.74 7.62
CA PRO A 161 18.85 4.94 6.18
C PRO A 161 18.78 3.63 5.38
N GLU A 162 19.35 2.55 5.91
CA GLU A 162 19.34 1.25 5.24
C GLU A 162 17.93 0.67 5.05
N ASN A 163 17.04 0.86 6.04
CA ASN A 163 15.68 0.33 5.97
C ASN A 163 14.71 1.25 5.21
N THR A 164 15.06 2.54 5.01
CA THR A 164 14.14 3.53 4.41
C THR A 164 14.56 4.02 3.04
N LEU A 165 15.86 4.04 2.76
CA LEU A 165 16.45 4.55 1.52
C LEU A 165 17.15 3.46 0.69
N ASN A 166 16.91 2.19 1.01
CA ASN A 166 17.51 1.06 0.32
C ASN A 166 16.94 0.93 -1.11
N PHE A 167 17.80 0.61 -2.06
CA PHE A 167 17.45 0.29 -3.45
C PHE A 167 16.48 -0.90 -3.52
N GLU A 168 16.65 -1.89 -2.65
CA GLU A 168 15.78 -3.06 -2.58
C GLU A 168 14.32 -2.68 -2.27
N LEU A 169 14.10 -1.77 -1.32
CA LEU A 169 12.77 -1.24 -1.02
C LEU A 169 12.12 -0.58 -2.23
N MET A 170 12.90 0.19 -3.00
CA MET A 170 12.42 0.81 -4.24
C MET A 170 11.98 -0.24 -5.26
N VAL A 171 12.76 -1.31 -5.42
CA VAL A 171 12.41 -2.42 -6.30
C VAL A 171 11.13 -3.11 -5.82
N PHE A 172 10.96 -3.36 -4.52
CA PHE A 172 9.74 -3.96 -3.97
C PHE A 172 8.50 -3.11 -4.23
N ILE A 173 8.58 -1.79 -4.04
CA ILE A 173 7.47 -0.88 -4.36
C ILE A 173 7.13 -0.92 -5.85
N LEU A 174 8.15 -0.96 -6.72
CA LEU A 174 7.94 -1.10 -8.16
C LEU A 174 7.25 -2.42 -8.50
N LEU A 175 7.69 -3.53 -7.87
CA LEU A 175 7.10 -4.86 -8.06
C LEU A 175 5.62 -4.87 -7.65
N MET A 176 5.28 -4.30 -6.49
CA MET A 176 3.90 -4.17 -6.02
C MET A 176 3.03 -3.44 -7.04
N CYS A 177 3.54 -2.33 -7.60
CA CYS A 177 2.83 -1.55 -8.61
C CYS A 177 2.65 -2.30 -9.94
N VAL A 178 3.66 -3.05 -10.38
CA VAL A 178 3.63 -3.80 -11.65
C VAL A 178 2.69 -5.00 -11.54
N ILE A 179 2.80 -5.80 -10.48
CA ILE A 179 1.93 -6.97 -10.23
C ILE A 179 0.46 -6.52 -10.15
N GLY A 180 0.19 -5.44 -9.44
CA GLY A 180 -1.18 -4.92 -9.30
C GLY A 180 -1.77 -4.34 -10.58
N GLY A 181 -0.92 -3.80 -11.44
CA GLY A 181 -1.28 -3.13 -12.69
C GLY A 181 -1.05 -1.64 -12.67
N MET A 182 -0.02 -1.21 -13.40
CA MET A 182 0.35 0.20 -13.54
C MET A 182 -0.80 0.98 -14.17
N GLY A 183 -1.21 2.08 -13.51
CA GLY A 183 -2.25 2.98 -14.00
C GLY A 183 -3.59 2.87 -13.30
N THR A 184 -3.73 1.99 -12.30
CA THR A 184 -4.92 1.91 -11.46
C THR A 184 -4.57 2.00 -9.98
N LEU A 185 -5.30 2.84 -9.21
CA LEU A 185 -5.11 2.93 -7.75
C LEU A 185 -5.48 1.64 -7.02
N TYR A 186 -6.52 0.96 -7.49
CA TYR A 186 -6.90 -0.35 -6.96
C TYR A 186 -5.82 -1.40 -7.21
N GLY A 187 -5.10 -1.28 -8.34
CA GLY A 187 -3.96 -2.14 -8.67
C GLY A 187 -2.88 -2.06 -7.61
N ALA A 188 -2.52 -0.87 -7.16
CA ALA A 188 -1.50 -0.71 -6.12
C ALA A 188 -1.89 -1.45 -4.83
N VAL A 189 -3.15 -1.38 -4.40
CA VAL A 189 -3.65 -2.08 -3.20
C VAL A 189 -3.61 -3.60 -3.37
N VAL A 190 -4.14 -4.09 -4.49
CA VAL A 190 -4.15 -5.54 -4.80
C VAL A 190 -2.73 -6.06 -4.97
N GLY A 191 -1.88 -5.32 -5.68
CA GLY A 191 -0.47 -5.69 -5.89
C GLY A 191 0.30 -5.78 -4.58
N THR A 192 0.11 -4.82 -3.67
CA THR A 192 0.71 -4.86 -2.33
C THR A 192 0.22 -6.07 -1.53
N ALA A 193 -1.08 -6.37 -1.55
CA ALA A 193 -1.63 -7.53 -0.86
C ALA A 193 -1.04 -8.84 -1.40
N VAL A 194 -1.01 -9.01 -2.73
CA VAL A 194 -0.44 -10.19 -3.38
C VAL A 194 1.06 -10.30 -3.10
N PHE A 195 1.79 -9.19 -3.16
CA PHE A 195 3.22 -9.15 -2.86
C PHE A 195 3.51 -9.62 -1.43
N LEU A 196 2.81 -9.05 -0.43
CA LEU A 196 3.00 -9.40 0.98
C LEU A 196 2.62 -10.85 1.27
N LEU A 197 1.54 -11.34 0.65
CA LEU A 197 1.18 -12.75 0.74
C LEU A 197 2.27 -13.64 0.13
N ALA A 198 2.74 -13.31 -1.07
CA ALA A 198 3.81 -14.06 -1.72
C ALA A 198 5.09 -14.04 -0.88
N GLN A 199 5.50 -12.90 -0.35
CA GLN A 199 6.69 -12.77 0.48
C GLN A 199 6.63 -13.65 1.73
N ASN A 200 5.53 -13.63 2.46
CA ASN A 200 5.40 -14.38 3.71
C ASN A 200 5.25 -15.89 3.46
N TYR A 201 4.36 -16.28 2.53
CA TYR A 201 4.09 -17.69 2.30
C TYR A 201 5.14 -18.39 1.44
N LEU A 202 5.87 -17.67 0.60
CA LEU A 202 6.89 -18.28 -0.25
C LEU A 202 8.06 -18.82 0.57
N GLN A 203 8.49 -18.11 1.61
CA GLN A 203 9.54 -18.57 2.51
C GLN A 203 9.13 -19.84 3.26
N ASP A 204 7.92 -19.85 3.81
CA ASP A 204 7.37 -21.02 4.52
C ASP A 204 7.19 -22.22 3.57
N LEU A 205 6.70 -21.98 2.35
CA LEU A 205 6.52 -23.01 1.33
C LEU A 205 7.84 -23.63 0.90
N LEU A 206 8.86 -22.79 0.67
CA LEU A 206 10.20 -23.24 0.32
C LEU A 206 10.82 -24.05 1.48
N GLY A 207 10.65 -23.60 2.72
CA GLY A 207 11.08 -24.34 3.91
C GLY A 207 10.45 -25.73 4.00
N LEU A 208 9.14 -25.85 3.74
CA LEU A 208 8.42 -27.11 3.72
C LEU A 208 8.86 -28.03 2.56
N LEU A 209 9.16 -27.47 1.38
CA LEU A 209 9.62 -28.23 0.24
C LEU A 209 11.03 -28.81 0.49
N VAL A 210 11.92 -28.03 1.10
CA VAL A 210 13.27 -28.47 1.45
C VAL A 210 13.26 -29.51 2.56
N SER A 211 12.37 -29.39 3.55
CA SER A 211 12.27 -30.38 4.65
C SER A 211 11.83 -31.77 4.17
N ASN A 212 11.13 -31.85 3.05
CA ASN A 212 10.69 -33.09 2.42
C ASN A 212 11.62 -33.60 1.30
N ALA A 213 12.69 -32.84 0.96
CA ALA A 213 13.66 -33.24 -0.07
C ALA A 213 14.84 -33.98 0.54
N GLU A 214 15.46 -34.88 -0.23
CA GLU A 214 16.68 -35.58 0.22
C GLU A 214 17.82 -34.57 0.47
N PRO A 215 18.51 -34.68 1.63
CA PRO A 215 19.65 -33.79 1.96
C PRO A 215 20.75 -33.92 0.91
N GLY A 216 21.13 -32.81 0.27
CA GLY A 216 22.19 -32.76 -0.75
C GLY A 216 21.68 -32.85 -2.21
N SER A 217 20.37 -32.89 -2.44
CA SER A 217 19.85 -32.74 -3.80
C SER A 217 20.00 -31.28 -4.29
N LEU A 218 20.32 -31.10 -5.58
CA LEU A 218 20.39 -29.77 -6.21
C LEU A 218 19.08 -28.96 -6.02
N PHE A 219 17.97 -29.67 -5.90
CA PHE A 219 16.68 -29.05 -5.63
C PHE A 219 16.59 -28.48 -4.23
N ALA A 220 17.06 -29.20 -3.20
CA ALA A 220 17.12 -28.71 -1.83
C ALA A 220 18.05 -27.49 -1.70
N GLU A 221 19.13 -27.47 -2.47
CA GLU A 221 20.06 -26.34 -2.48
C GLU A 221 19.47 -25.11 -3.18
N LEU A 222 18.77 -25.29 -4.31
CA LEU A 222 18.11 -24.20 -5.04
C LEU A 222 16.84 -23.69 -4.35
N ALA A 223 16.07 -24.54 -3.68
CA ALA A 223 14.84 -24.20 -2.99
C ALA A 223 15.06 -23.72 -1.55
N GLY A 224 16.32 -23.55 -1.12
CA GLY A 224 16.65 -23.06 0.22
C GLY A 224 15.90 -21.77 0.56
N PRO A 225 15.39 -21.62 1.80
CA PRO A 225 14.67 -20.43 2.24
C PRO A 225 15.50 -19.16 2.13
N ASP A 226 16.84 -19.27 2.17
CA ASP A 226 17.76 -18.14 1.99
C ASP A 226 17.78 -17.59 0.55
N ARG A 227 17.28 -18.37 -0.42
CA ARG A 227 17.22 -17.99 -1.84
C ARG A 227 15.81 -17.58 -2.29
N TRP A 228 14.95 -17.23 -1.38
CA TRP A 228 13.57 -16.84 -1.66
C TRP A 228 13.47 -15.69 -2.67
N LEU A 229 14.45 -14.76 -2.67
CA LEU A 229 14.53 -13.64 -3.63
C LEU A 229 14.66 -14.12 -5.09
N LEU A 230 15.38 -15.24 -5.34
CA LEU A 230 15.50 -15.82 -6.67
C LEU A 230 14.13 -16.32 -7.16
N TRP A 231 13.43 -17.06 -6.32
CA TRP A 231 12.09 -17.56 -6.63
C TRP A 231 11.06 -16.45 -6.76
N PHE A 232 11.22 -15.43 -5.93
CA PHE A 232 10.39 -14.24 -5.99
C PHE A 232 10.63 -13.46 -7.29
N GLY A 233 11.87 -13.30 -7.73
CA GLY A 233 12.22 -12.71 -9.02
C GLY A 233 11.67 -13.51 -10.20
N LEU A 234 11.74 -14.85 -10.13
CA LEU A 234 11.16 -15.74 -11.15
C LEU A 234 9.63 -15.59 -11.21
N LEU A 235 8.96 -15.57 -10.05
CA LEU A 235 7.52 -15.35 -9.94
C LEU A 235 7.12 -13.99 -10.53
N PHE A 236 7.94 -12.96 -10.30
CA PHE A 236 7.73 -11.65 -10.88
C PHE A 236 7.83 -11.66 -12.41
N VAL A 237 8.88 -12.24 -12.98
CA VAL A 237 9.03 -12.38 -14.44
C VAL A 237 7.83 -13.12 -15.04
N LEU A 238 7.42 -14.19 -14.39
CA LEU A 238 6.24 -14.96 -14.77
C LEU A 238 4.95 -14.11 -14.70
N SER A 239 4.80 -13.33 -13.63
CA SER A 239 3.66 -12.43 -13.46
C SER A 239 3.59 -11.38 -14.56
N VAL A 240 4.71 -10.74 -14.91
CA VAL A 240 4.78 -9.76 -16.01
C VAL A 240 4.50 -10.40 -17.37
N TYR A 241 4.99 -11.63 -17.59
CA TYR A 241 4.77 -12.36 -18.83
C TYR A 241 3.30 -12.75 -19.02
N PHE A 242 2.65 -13.29 -17.99
CA PHE A 242 1.25 -13.71 -18.05
C PHE A 242 0.25 -12.57 -17.88
N PHE A 243 0.62 -11.53 -17.12
CA PHE A 243 -0.25 -10.41 -16.79
C PHE A 243 0.36 -9.06 -17.18
N PRO A 244 0.58 -8.78 -18.49
CA PRO A 244 1.24 -7.55 -18.93
C PRO A 244 0.49 -6.27 -18.54
N ALA A 245 -0.81 -6.34 -18.29
CA ALA A 245 -1.63 -5.24 -17.77
C ALA A 245 -1.78 -5.26 -16.24
N GLY A 246 -1.10 -6.20 -15.55
CA GLY A 246 -1.28 -6.48 -14.13
C GLY A 246 -2.61 -7.17 -13.83
N ILE A 247 -2.77 -7.63 -12.58
CA ILE A 247 -3.94 -8.41 -12.15
C ILE A 247 -5.24 -7.61 -12.33
N VAL A 248 -5.27 -6.36 -11.87
CA VAL A 248 -6.46 -5.50 -11.95
C VAL A 248 -6.75 -5.09 -13.39
N GLY A 249 -5.71 -4.85 -14.21
CA GLY A 249 -5.86 -4.56 -15.63
C GLY A 249 -6.52 -5.70 -16.40
N GLN A 250 -6.08 -6.94 -16.15
CA GLN A 250 -6.69 -8.14 -16.77
C GLN A 250 -8.13 -8.35 -16.33
N LEU A 251 -8.43 -8.16 -15.05
CA LEU A 251 -9.81 -8.24 -14.55
C LEU A 251 -10.73 -7.21 -15.23
N ARG A 252 -10.21 -6.00 -15.46
CA ARG A 252 -10.96 -4.94 -16.15
C ARG A 252 -11.25 -5.30 -17.61
N LEU A 253 -10.23 -5.75 -18.35
CA LEU A 253 -10.38 -6.22 -19.74
C LEU A 253 -11.35 -7.40 -19.84
N TRP A 254 -11.31 -8.32 -18.90
CA TRP A 254 -12.25 -9.45 -18.87
C TRP A 254 -13.69 -9.01 -18.56
N ALA A 255 -13.87 -8.03 -17.66
CA ALA A 255 -15.17 -7.46 -17.37
C ALA A 255 -15.76 -6.70 -18.56
N GLU A 256 -14.94 -5.96 -19.32
CA GLU A 256 -15.33 -5.27 -20.54
C GLU A 256 -15.75 -6.24 -21.63
N ARG A 257 -14.96 -7.27 -21.90
CA ARG A 257 -15.31 -8.34 -22.86
C ARG A 257 -16.60 -9.07 -22.49
N ARG A 258 -16.87 -9.26 -21.19
CA ARG A 258 -18.14 -9.84 -20.74
C ARG A 258 -19.33 -8.91 -20.97
N ARG A 259 -19.15 -7.60 -20.83
CA ARG A 259 -20.21 -6.59 -21.10
C ARG A 259 -20.54 -6.55 -22.58
N GLU A 260 -19.53 -6.55 -23.44
CA GLU A 260 -19.70 -6.60 -24.90
C GLU A 260 -20.45 -7.85 -25.36
N ARG A 261 -20.06 -9.03 -24.85
CA ARG A 261 -20.76 -10.28 -25.13
C ARG A 261 -22.22 -10.32 -24.65
N LYS A 262 -22.56 -9.57 -23.59
CA LYS A 262 -23.94 -9.43 -23.12
C LYS A 262 -24.74 -8.46 -23.98
N ALA A 263 -24.12 -7.37 -24.44
CA ALA A 263 -24.73 -6.39 -25.33
C ALA A 263 -25.05 -7.00 -26.71
N ASP A 264 -24.14 -7.82 -27.24
CA ASP A 264 -24.32 -8.51 -28.53
C ASP A 264 -25.41 -9.60 -28.51
N LYS A 265 -25.73 -10.14 -27.32
CA LYS A 265 -26.83 -11.12 -27.12
C LYS A 265 -28.21 -10.47 -26.93
N THR A 266 -28.33 -9.14 -26.87
CA THR A 266 -29.60 -8.42 -26.63
C THR A 266 -30.26 -7.81 -27.86
N PRO A 267 -29.71 -7.85 -29.11
CA PRO A 267 -30.35 -7.17 -30.28
C PRO A 267 -31.61 -7.83 -30.81
N ALA A 268 -31.95 -9.05 -30.43
CA ALA A 268 -33.06 -9.77 -31.05
C ALA A 268 -34.45 -9.53 -30.44
N ALA A 269 -34.54 -8.80 -29.33
CA ALA A 269 -35.84 -8.60 -28.65
C ALA A 269 -36.52 -7.25 -28.97
N SER A 270 -35.84 -6.28 -29.59
CA SER A 270 -36.40 -4.97 -29.91
C SER A 270 -36.96 -4.86 -31.36
N SER A 271 -36.49 -5.71 -32.29
CA SER A 271 -37.00 -5.74 -33.66
C SER A 271 -38.35 -6.41 -33.80
N LEU A 272 -38.72 -7.30 -32.89
CA LEU A 272 -40.02 -7.99 -32.90
C LEU A 272 -41.18 -7.15 -32.30
N LYS A 273 -40.89 -5.97 -31.72
CA LYS A 273 -41.91 -5.05 -31.18
C LYS A 273 -42.27 -3.91 -32.10
N GLN A 274 -41.63 -3.78 -33.27
CA GLN A 274 -41.96 -2.75 -34.27
C GLN A 274 -42.77 -3.29 -35.45
N GLU A 275 -43.05 -4.59 -35.52
CA GLU A 275 -43.87 -5.19 -36.58
C GLU A 275 -45.25 -5.69 -36.07
N SER A 276 -45.66 -5.33 -34.87
CA SER A 276 -47.01 -5.54 -34.35
C SER A 276 -47.67 -4.15 -34.08
#